data_9a5b01535e0c373448387a42446d274b
#
_entry.id   9a5b01535e0c373448387a42446d274b
#
_cell.length_a   1.000
_cell.length_b   1.000
_cell.length_c   1.000
_cell.angle_alpha   90.00
_cell.angle_beta   90.00
_cell.angle_gamma   90.00
#
_symmetry.space_group_name_H-M   'P 1'
#
loop_
_entity.id
_entity.type
_entity.pdbx_description
1 polymer ?
#
loop_
_entity_poly.entity_id
_entity_poly.type
_entity_poly.pdbx_seq_one_letter_code
_entity_poly.pdbx_strand_id
1 'polypeptide(L)'
;AAAEHPERNFLALEVYDPGVAHTVLLAGKRGLRNLRVAQINAPELFAVMEPGVLDEVWTFFPDPWPKMRHHKRRIVQPELARDVHASLGVDGVWRIATDIEDYALHVHEVMDARRDFENLGTLTVSLPVEHVGKGNAESAAALPHADFMESERFDGRVLTNFEKKGLAAGRVIHDFAYRAV
;
A
#
# COMPACT_ATOMS: atom_id res chain seq x y z
N ALA A 1 -1.97 14.84 -4.31
CA ALA A 1 -1.95 14.22 -5.65
C ALA A 1 -2.98 14.87 -6.58
N ALA A 2 -4.30 14.69 -6.40
CA ALA A 2 -5.31 15.20 -7.34
C ALA A 2 -5.23 16.71 -7.62
N ALA A 3 -4.77 17.52 -6.67
CA ALA A 3 -4.56 18.94 -6.87
C ALA A 3 -3.25 19.26 -7.64
N GLU A 4 -2.28 18.38 -7.55
CA GLU A 4 -0.96 18.53 -8.21
C GLU A 4 -0.99 17.98 -9.64
N HIS A 5 -1.93 17.08 -9.92
CA HIS A 5 -2.08 16.41 -11.21
C HIS A 5 -3.52 16.57 -11.75
N PRO A 6 -3.91 17.80 -12.19
CA PRO A 6 -5.26 18.06 -12.69
C PRO A 6 -5.59 17.30 -13.99
N GLU A 7 -4.58 16.85 -14.71
CA GLU A 7 -4.68 16.06 -15.95
C GLU A 7 -4.99 14.58 -15.70
N ARG A 8 -4.84 14.10 -14.46
CA ARG A 8 -5.11 12.70 -14.07
C ARG A 8 -6.40 12.59 -13.27
N ASN A 9 -7.09 11.46 -13.39
CA ASN A 9 -8.27 11.15 -12.58
C ASN A 9 -7.86 10.29 -11.38
N PHE A 10 -8.49 10.55 -10.24
CA PHE A 10 -8.24 9.85 -8.99
C PHE A 10 -9.54 9.26 -8.45
N LEU A 11 -9.46 8.02 -7.97
CA LEU A 11 -10.51 7.35 -7.20
C LEU A 11 -9.96 7.03 -5.82
N ALA A 12 -10.52 7.65 -4.79
CA ALA A 12 -10.21 7.35 -3.40
C ALA A 12 -11.22 6.34 -2.85
N LEU A 13 -10.73 5.28 -2.23
CA LEU A 13 -11.54 4.28 -1.54
C LEU A 13 -11.40 4.46 -0.03
N GLU A 14 -12.51 4.57 0.66
CA GLU A 14 -12.53 4.76 2.12
C GLU A 14 -13.77 4.06 2.69
N VAL A 15 -13.61 3.38 3.81
CA VAL A 15 -14.72 2.70 4.51
C VAL A 15 -15.20 3.46 5.75
N TYR A 16 -14.37 4.35 6.28
CA TYR A 16 -14.63 5.10 7.50
C TYR A 16 -15.35 6.42 7.21
N ASP A 17 -16.60 6.56 7.68
CA ASP A 17 -17.46 7.72 7.40
C ASP A 17 -16.76 9.08 7.59
N PRO A 18 -16.04 9.33 8.72
CA PRO A 18 -15.34 10.59 8.89
C PRO A 18 -14.22 10.80 7.88
N GLY A 19 -13.56 9.73 7.41
CA GLY A 19 -12.55 9.78 6.34
C GLY A 19 -13.15 10.21 5.01
N VAL A 20 -14.28 9.62 4.64
CA VAL A 20 -15.06 10.01 3.44
C VAL A 20 -15.46 11.47 3.52
N ALA A 21 -16.10 11.88 4.63
CA ALA A 21 -16.56 13.26 4.83
C ALA A 21 -15.40 14.26 4.75
N HIS A 22 -14.27 13.95 5.39
CA HIS A 22 -13.07 14.79 5.35
C HIS A 22 -12.50 14.94 3.94
N THR A 23 -12.41 13.84 3.20
CA THR A 23 -11.89 13.82 1.82
C THR A 23 -12.79 14.65 0.90
N VAL A 24 -14.11 14.46 0.97
CA VAL A 24 -15.09 15.23 0.18
C VAL A 24 -15.01 16.72 0.52
N LEU A 25 -14.93 17.07 1.81
CA LEU A 25 -14.82 18.46 2.26
C LEU A 25 -13.54 19.13 1.72
N LEU A 26 -12.40 18.44 1.77
CA LEU A 26 -11.13 18.97 1.26
C LEU A 26 -11.15 19.10 -0.26
N ALA A 27 -11.72 18.13 -0.97
CA ALA A 27 -11.90 18.19 -2.42
C ALA A 27 -12.75 19.38 -2.83
N GLY A 28 -13.88 19.60 -2.15
CA GLY A 28 -14.76 20.74 -2.38
C GLY A 28 -14.07 22.08 -2.10
N LYS A 29 -13.38 22.23 -0.97
CA LYS A 29 -12.62 23.44 -0.63
C LYS A 29 -11.54 23.79 -1.67
N ARG A 30 -10.95 22.78 -2.33
CA ARG A 30 -9.92 22.95 -3.37
C ARG A 30 -10.50 23.01 -4.79
N GLY A 31 -11.81 22.85 -4.96
CA GLY A 31 -12.46 22.84 -6.26
C GLY A 31 -12.03 21.68 -7.18
N LEU A 32 -11.62 20.54 -6.60
CA LEU A 32 -11.12 19.40 -7.38
C LEU A 32 -12.26 18.76 -8.19
N ARG A 33 -12.02 18.56 -9.49
CA ARG A 33 -12.96 17.94 -10.41
C ARG A 33 -12.52 16.54 -10.84
N ASN A 34 -11.27 16.21 -10.63
CA ASN A 34 -10.60 14.98 -11.03
C ASN A 34 -10.49 13.94 -9.89
N LEU A 35 -11.18 14.15 -8.76
CA LEU A 35 -11.25 13.19 -7.65
C LEU A 35 -12.67 12.67 -7.51
N ARG A 36 -12.79 11.35 -7.40
CA ARG A 36 -14.00 10.65 -6.95
C ARG A 36 -13.69 9.93 -5.64
N VAL A 37 -14.70 9.81 -4.78
CA VAL A 37 -14.61 9.09 -3.52
C VAL A 37 -15.68 8.02 -3.52
N ALA A 38 -15.29 6.78 -3.32
CA ALA A 38 -16.21 5.66 -3.14
C ALA A 38 -16.09 5.12 -1.70
N GLN A 39 -17.23 5.06 -1.02
CA GLN A 39 -17.32 4.46 0.30
C GLN A 39 -17.52 2.95 0.12
N ILE A 40 -16.44 2.24 -0.09
CA ILE A 40 -16.42 0.80 -0.34
C ILE A 40 -15.12 0.18 0.15
N ASN A 41 -15.18 -1.10 0.49
CA ASN A 41 -13.98 -1.89 0.76
C ASN A 41 -13.24 -2.18 -0.55
N ALA A 42 -11.94 -1.93 -0.60
CA ALA A 42 -11.15 -2.07 -1.82
C ALA A 42 -11.25 -3.47 -2.47
N PRO A 43 -11.12 -4.60 -1.74
CA PRO A 43 -11.28 -5.92 -2.34
C PRO A 43 -12.63 -6.12 -3.06
N GLU A 44 -13.71 -5.57 -2.53
CA GLU A 44 -15.04 -5.68 -3.14
C GLU A 44 -15.13 -4.90 -4.46
N LEU A 45 -14.51 -3.72 -4.52
CA LEU A 45 -14.47 -2.93 -5.75
C LEU A 45 -13.58 -3.57 -6.80
N PHE A 46 -12.35 -4.00 -6.42
CA PHE A 46 -11.42 -4.60 -7.36
C PHE A 46 -11.96 -5.90 -7.97
N ALA A 47 -12.74 -6.68 -7.21
CA ALA A 47 -13.37 -7.91 -7.71
C ALA A 47 -14.37 -7.70 -8.87
N VAL A 48 -14.86 -6.46 -9.06
CA VAL A 48 -15.83 -6.11 -10.11
C VAL A 48 -15.35 -5.02 -11.05
N MET A 49 -14.11 -4.57 -10.90
CA MET A 49 -13.53 -3.53 -11.73
C MET A 49 -13.23 -4.05 -13.13
N GLU A 50 -13.49 -3.21 -14.13
CA GLU A 50 -13.13 -3.51 -15.51
C GLU A 50 -11.63 -3.69 -15.65
N PRO A 51 -11.17 -4.65 -16.47
CA PRO A 51 -9.75 -4.88 -16.69
C PRO A 51 -9.04 -3.69 -17.36
N GLY A 52 -7.81 -3.43 -16.96
CA GLY A 52 -6.91 -2.50 -17.64
C GLY A 52 -7.29 -1.02 -17.55
N VAL A 53 -8.13 -0.63 -16.58
CA VAL A 53 -8.63 0.75 -16.47
C VAL A 53 -7.79 1.65 -15.58
N LEU A 54 -6.82 1.11 -14.85
CA LEU A 54 -5.99 1.86 -13.92
C LEU A 54 -4.54 1.93 -14.40
N ASP A 55 -3.94 3.11 -14.32
CA ASP A 55 -2.50 3.30 -14.53
C ASP A 55 -1.72 2.98 -13.25
N GLU A 56 -2.28 3.33 -12.09
CA GLU A 56 -1.63 3.11 -10.80
C GLU A 56 -2.65 2.76 -9.70
N VAL A 57 -2.22 1.92 -8.77
CA VAL A 57 -2.89 1.65 -7.50
C VAL A 57 -1.97 2.06 -6.36
N TRP A 58 -2.49 2.77 -5.36
CA TRP A 58 -1.73 3.21 -4.19
C TRP A 58 -2.34 2.67 -2.91
N THR A 59 -1.56 1.94 -2.13
CA THR A 59 -1.96 1.39 -0.83
C THR A 59 -0.96 1.86 0.22
N PHE A 60 -1.21 3.02 0.83
CA PHE A 60 -0.28 3.63 1.77
C PHE A 60 -0.77 3.52 3.21
N PHE A 61 0.08 2.97 4.07
CA PHE A 61 -0.15 2.80 5.50
C PHE A 61 -1.47 2.09 5.82
N PRO A 62 -1.72 0.91 5.24
CA PRO A 62 -2.91 0.12 5.55
C PRO A 62 -2.88 -0.36 7.00
N ASP A 63 -4.05 -0.77 7.50
CA ASP A 63 -4.16 -1.33 8.85
C ASP A 63 -3.21 -2.54 9.04
N PRO A 64 -2.28 -2.48 10.00
CA PRO A 64 -1.20 -3.48 10.09
C PRO A 64 -1.63 -4.81 10.68
N TRP A 65 -2.78 -4.87 11.39
CA TRP A 65 -3.28 -6.09 12.04
C TRP A 65 -2.19 -6.89 12.74
N PRO A 66 -1.55 -6.38 13.80
CA PRO A 66 -0.28 -6.92 14.32
C PRO A 66 -0.39 -8.29 15.00
N LYS A 67 -1.60 -8.79 15.29
CA LYS A 67 -1.79 -10.12 15.88
C LYS A 67 -1.77 -11.17 14.77
N MET A 68 -0.96 -12.23 14.88
CA MET A 68 -0.84 -13.31 13.90
C MET A 68 -2.20 -13.82 13.39
N ARG A 69 -3.15 -14.11 14.28
CA ARG A 69 -4.50 -14.55 13.91
C ARG A 69 -5.29 -13.54 13.08
N HIS A 70 -4.82 -12.29 12.97
CA HIS A 70 -5.46 -11.20 12.21
C HIS A 70 -4.74 -10.90 10.89
N HIS A 71 -3.60 -11.50 10.56
CA HIS A 71 -2.87 -11.26 9.31
C HIS A 71 -3.76 -11.48 8.07
N LYS A 72 -4.71 -12.42 8.15
CA LYS A 72 -5.73 -12.62 7.11
C LYS A 72 -6.65 -11.41 6.85
N ARG A 73 -6.60 -10.37 7.71
CA ARG A 73 -7.35 -9.11 7.53
C ARG A 73 -6.51 -8.02 6.88
N ARG A 74 -5.21 -8.25 6.71
CA ARG A 74 -4.33 -7.33 5.96
C ARG A 74 -4.87 -7.20 4.56
N ILE A 75 -4.86 -5.97 4.04
CA ILE A 75 -5.47 -5.73 2.72
C ILE A 75 -4.64 -6.31 1.58
N VAL A 76 -3.31 -6.32 1.69
CA VAL A 76 -2.43 -6.97 0.71
C VAL A 76 -2.53 -8.48 0.89
N GLN A 77 -3.35 -9.12 0.07
CA GLN A 77 -3.56 -10.57 0.05
C GLN A 77 -3.45 -11.07 -1.40
N PRO A 78 -3.19 -12.36 -1.62
CA PRO A 78 -3.08 -12.92 -2.97
C PRO A 78 -4.30 -12.66 -3.85
N GLU A 79 -5.51 -12.69 -3.27
CA GLU A 79 -6.76 -12.41 -3.98
C GLU A 79 -6.82 -10.97 -4.45
N LEU A 80 -6.53 -10.00 -3.57
CA LEU A 80 -6.49 -8.59 -3.98
C LEU A 80 -5.38 -8.35 -5.00
N ALA A 81 -4.21 -8.98 -4.85
CA ALA A 81 -3.12 -8.83 -5.80
C ALA A 81 -3.50 -9.29 -7.21
N ARG A 82 -4.26 -10.40 -7.32
CA ARG A 82 -4.81 -10.86 -8.60
C ARG A 82 -5.77 -9.82 -9.19
N ASP A 83 -6.68 -9.27 -8.39
CA ASP A 83 -7.73 -8.37 -8.87
C ASP A 83 -7.14 -6.98 -9.19
N VAL A 84 -6.15 -6.52 -8.45
CA VAL A 84 -5.35 -5.32 -8.78
C VAL A 84 -4.62 -5.51 -10.10
N HIS A 85 -3.95 -6.66 -10.30
CA HIS A 85 -3.28 -6.96 -11.56
C HIS A 85 -4.24 -6.89 -12.75
N ALA A 86 -5.41 -7.52 -12.63
CA ALA A 86 -6.43 -7.48 -13.69
C ALA A 86 -6.92 -6.06 -14.00
N SER A 87 -6.99 -5.18 -12.99
CA SER A 87 -7.46 -3.81 -13.14
C SER A 87 -6.40 -2.85 -13.67
N LEU A 88 -5.12 -3.18 -13.55
CA LEU A 88 -4.01 -2.39 -14.07
C LEU A 88 -3.92 -2.54 -15.60
N GLY A 89 -3.66 -1.42 -16.27
CA GLY A 89 -3.30 -1.40 -17.68
C GLY A 89 -1.87 -1.88 -17.91
N VAL A 90 -1.46 -1.90 -19.17
CA VAL A 90 -0.08 -2.25 -19.56
C VAL A 90 0.90 -1.33 -18.84
N ASP A 91 1.93 -1.90 -18.24
CA ASP A 91 2.93 -1.20 -17.40
C ASP A 91 2.34 -0.49 -16.17
N GLY A 92 1.11 -0.80 -15.79
CA GLY A 92 0.48 -0.24 -14.60
C GLY A 92 1.22 -0.62 -13.32
N VAL A 93 1.26 0.28 -12.33
CA VAL A 93 2.09 0.10 -11.13
C VAL A 93 1.24 0.07 -9.87
N TRP A 94 1.45 -0.92 -9.03
CA TRP A 94 0.95 -0.94 -7.66
C TRP A 94 2.02 -0.47 -6.69
N ARG A 95 1.75 0.64 -5.98
CA ARG A 95 2.64 1.20 -4.96
C ARG A 95 2.08 0.94 -3.57
N ILE A 96 2.93 0.41 -2.69
CA ILE A 96 2.57 0.09 -1.32
C ILE A 96 3.56 0.80 -0.39
N ALA A 97 3.11 1.28 0.76
CA ALA A 97 4.01 1.77 1.80
C ALA A 97 3.49 1.42 3.19
N THR A 98 4.41 1.10 4.10
CA THR A 98 4.12 0.82 5.49
C THR A 98 5.28 1.25 6.40
N ASP A 99 4.97 1.59 7.65
CA ASP A 99 5.94 1.85 8.72
C ASP A 99 6.05 0.66 9.70
N ILE A 100 5.54 -0.50 9.30
CA ILE A 100 5.49 -1.70 10.12
C ILE A 100 6.27 -2.82 9.44
N GLU A 101 7.44 -3.14 9.98
CA GLU A 101 8.37 -4.15 9.46
C GLU A 101 7.70 -5.53 9.24
N ASP A 102 6.88 -5.99 10.20
CA ASP A 102 6.13 -7.23 10.07
C ASP A 102 5.09 -7.21 8.93
N TYR A 103 4.60 -6.02 8.56
CA TYR A 103 3.76 -5.84 7.39
C TYR A 103 4.59 -5.82 6.10
N ALA A 104 5.81 -5.25 6.14
CA ALA A 104 6.73 -5.27 5.01
C ALA A 104 7.09 -6.72 4.62
N LEU A 105 7.43 -7.55 5.61
CA LEU A 105 7.64 -8.98 5.38
C LEU A 105 6.41 -9.64 4.71
N HIS A 106 5.21 -9.34 5.20
CA HIS A 106 3.98 -9.87 4.60
C HIS A 106 3.78 -9.43 3.14
N VAL A 107 4.13 -8.20 2.79
CA VAL A 107 4.08 -7.73 1.39
C VAL A 107 5.00 -8.57 0.53
N HIS A 108 6.24 -8.82 0.97
CA HIS A 108 7.20 -9.67 0.26
C HIS A 108 6.66 -11.10 0.09
N GLU A 109 6.12 -11.70 1.15
CA GLU A 109 5.52 -13.06 1.08
C GLU A 109 4.41 -13.17 0.03
N VAL A 110 3.58 -12.13 -0.11
CA VAL A 110 2.48 -12.12 -1.08
C VAL A 110 2.97 -11.82 -2.48
N MET A 111 3.91 -10.88 -2.64
CA MET A 111 4.21 -10.28 -3.93
C MET A 111 5.43 -10.90 -4.62
N ASP A 112 6.48 -11.28 -3.88
CA ASP A 112 7.72 -11.75 -4.51
C ASP A 112 7.60 -13.16 -5.11
N ALA A 113 6.59 -13.93 -4.69
CA ALA A 113 6.26 -15.22 -5.31
C ALA A 113 5.47 -15.09 -6.63
N ARG A 114 4.98 -13.90 -6.97
CA ARG A 114 4.16 -13.65 -8.15
C ARG A 114 5.01 -13.47 -9.38
N ARG A 115 4.52 -13.98 -10.51
CA ARG A 115 5.18 -13.87 -11.83
C ARG A 115 4.49 -12.86 -12.75
N ASP A 116 3.30 -12.40 -12.37
CA ASP A 116 2.51 -11.41 -13.08
C ASP A 116 2.81 -9.98 -12.61
N PHE A 117 3.74 -9.85 -11.65
CA PHE A 117 4.29 -8.57 -11.23
C PHE A 117 5.82 -8.60 -11.26
N GLU A 118 6.41 -7.52 -11.71
CA GLU A 118 7.84 -7.23 -11.60
C GLU A 118 8.08 -6.30 -10.41
N ASN A 119 8.96 -6.70 -9.48
CA ASN A 119 9.40 -5.84 -8.39
C ASN A 119 10.37 -4.78 -8.94
N LEU A 120 10.03 -3.50 -8.80
CA LEU A 120 10.84 -2.35 -9.23
C LEU A 120 11.76 -1.83 -8.12
N GLY A 121 11.95 -2.59 -7.06
CA GLY A 121 12.83 -2.24 -5.94
C GLY A 121 14.29 -2.10 -6.35
N THR A 122 14.95 -1.07 -5.84
CA THR A 122 16.37 -0.75 -6.07
C THR A 122 17.19 -0.73 -4.79
N LEU A 123 16.53 -0.78 -3.63
CA LEU A 123 17.15 -0.76 -2.32
C LEU A 123 17.13 -2.16 -1.72
N THR A 124 18.25 -2.60 -1.17
CA THR A 124 18.30 -3.83 -0.38
C THR A 124 17.98 -3.51 1.08
N VAL A 125 16.98 -4.19 1.63
CA VAL A 125 16.53 -4.07 3.02
C VAL A 125 16.60 -5.43 3.70
N SER A 126 17.13 -5.48 4.91
CA SER A 126 17.21 -6.71 5.69
C SER A 126 16.02 -6.78 6.64
N LEU A 127 15.18 -7.81 6.50
CA LEU A 127 13.99 -8.04 7.33
C LEU A 127 14.07 -9.39 8.05
N PRO A 128 13.43 -9.53 9.23
CA PRO A 128 13.20 -10.85 9.84
C PRO A 128 12.45 -11.74 8.86
N VAL A 129 12.78 -13.04 8.82
CA VAL A 129 12.07 -14.02 7.97
C VAL A 129 10.89 -14.68 8.66
N GLU A 130 10.59 -14.27 9.89
CA GLU A 130 9.46 -14.77 10.67
C GLU A 130 8.64 -13.62 11.25
N HIS A 131 7.33 -13.78 11.26
CA HIS A 131 6.42 -12.80 11.85
C HIS A 131 6.54 -12.76 13.37
N VAL A 132 6.74 -11.57 13.93
CA VAL A 132 6.88 -11.36 15.37
C VAL A 132 5.53 -11.05 16.03
N GLY A 133 4.53 -10.69 15.27
CA GLY A 133 3.21 -10.31 15.76
C GLY A 133 3.28 -9.03 16.60
N LYS A 134 2.65 -9.05 17.77
CA LYS A 134 2.76 -7.99 18.78
C LYS A 134 3.98 -8.20 19.68
N GLY A 135 5.11 -8.54 19.10
CA GLY A 135 6.37 -8.73 19.79
C GLY A 135 7.12 -7.41 19.99
N ASN A 136 8.09 -7.45 20.87
CA ASN A 136 9.04 -6.37 21.09
C ASN A 136 10.12 -6.39 20.00
N ALA A 137 10.71 -5.25 19.69
CA ALA A 137 11.80 -5.11 18.76
C ALA A 137 13.00 -6.02 19.09
N GLU A 138 13.22 -6.34 20.38
CA GLU A 138 14.24 -7.28 20.83
C GLU A 138 14.02 -8.70 20.31
N SER A 139 12.76 -9.14 20.21
CA SER A 139 12.44 -10.46 19.65
C SER A 139 12.68 -10.50 18.14
N ALA A 140 12.40 -9.43 17.43
CA ALA A 140 12.67 -9.31 15.99
C ALA A 140 14.18 -9.35 15.70
N ALA A 141 14.98 -8.62 16.47
CA ALA A 141 16.42 -8.56 16.29
C ALA A 141 17.14 -9.92 16.49
N ALA A 142 16.51 -10.85 17.21
CA ALA A 142 17.06 -12.19 17.45
C ALA A 142 16.70 -13.21 16.36
N LEU A 143 15.80 -12.87 15.42
CA LEU A 143 15.37 -13.75 14.34
C LEU A 143 16.40 -13.78 13.19
N PRO A 144 16.44 -14.88 12.41
CA PRO A 144 17.14 -14.86 11.14
C PRO A 144 16.59 -13.77 10.21
N HIS A 145 17.47 -13.09 9.48
CA HIS A 145 17.11 -12.07 8.51
C HIS A 145 17.45 -12.53 7.09
N ALA A 146 16.72 -11.98 6.14
CA ALA A 146 17.03 -12.10 4.72
C ALA A 146 16.97 -10.72 4.06
N ASP A 147 17.64 -10.60 2.92
CA ASP A 147 17.65 -9.38 2.13
C ASP A 147 16.49 -9.41 1.12
N PHE A 148 15.78 -8.30 1.07
CA PHE A 148 14.65 -8.06 0.17
C PHE A 148 14.88 -6.80 -0.64
N MET A 149 14.21 -6.69 -1.80
CA MET A 149 14.29 -5.51 -2.66
C MET A 149 13.09 -4.62 -2.46
N GLU A 150 13.32 -3.40 -1.97
CA GLU A 150 12.32 -2.35 -1.78
C GLU A 150 12.59 -1.14 -2.69
N SER A 151 11.59 -0.30 -2.88
CA SER A 151 11.71 0.91 -3.70
C SER A 151 12.14 2.10 -2.85
N GLU A 152 12.72 3.10 -3.51
CA GLU A 152 12.83 4.43 -2.90
C GLU A 152 11.43 4.99 -2.61
N ARG A 153 11.38 5.95 -1.68
CA ARG A 153 10.15 6.66 -1.36
C ARG A 153 9.54 7.24 -2.64
N PHE A 154 8.26 6.96 -2.86
CA PHE A 154 7.54 7.51 -4.01
C PHE A 154 7.35 9.03 -3.86
N ASP A 155 7.92 9.81 -4.76
CA ASP A 155 7.89 11.28 -4.73
C ASP A 155 6.48 11.86 -4.82
N GLY A 156 5.58 11.18 -5.56
CA GLY A 156 4.17 11.56 -5.67
C GLY A 156 3.35 11.34 -4.38
N ARG A 157 3.93 10.70 -3.35
CA ARG A 157 3.26 10.52 -2.06
C ARG A 157 3.38 11.77 -1.19
N VAL A 158 2.24 12.39 -0.89
CA VAL A 158 2.17 13.45 0.12
C VAL A 158 2.58 12.90 1.48
N LEU A 159 3.34 13.66 2.25
CA LEU A 159 3.74 13.26 3.60
C LEU A 159 2.51 13.14 4.52
N THR A 160 2.05 11.91 4.72
CA THR A 160 0.84 11.60 5.50
C THR A 160 1.07 11.74 7.00
N ASN A 161 -0.01 11.86 7.77
CA ASN A 161 0.09 11.85 9.23
C ASN A 161 0.60 10.50 9.78
N PHE A 162 0.35 9.40 9.09
CA PHE A 162 0.87 8.08 9.46
C PHE A 162 2.37 8.02 9.25
N GLU A 163 2.85 8.48 8.11
CA GLU A 163 4.28 8.56 7.80
C GLU A 163 5.02 9.45 8.82
N LYS A 164 4.48 10.65 9.11
CA LYS A 164 5.04 11.55 10.15
C LYS A 164 5.15 10.87 11.51
N LYS A 165 4.12 10.14 11.93
CA LYS A 165 4.12 9.41 13.21
C LYS A 165 5.12 8.26 13.20
N GLY A 166 5.25 7.54 12.08
CA GLY A 166 6.24 6.48 11.89
C GLY A 166 7.66 7.02 12.06
N LEU A 167 8.00 8.05 11.30
CA LEU A 167 9.30 8.73 11.36
C LEU A 167 9.60 9.30 12.75
N ALA A 168 8.63 9.97 13.37
CA ALA A 168 8.79 10.51 14.73
C ALA A 168 9.01 9.41 15.79
N ALA A 169 8.52 8.21 15.55
CA ALA A 169 8.76 7.03 16.40
C ALA A 169 10.05 6.28 16.04
N GLY A 170 10.86 6.79 15.11
CA GLY A 170 12.09 6.16 14.65
C GLY A 170 11.88 4.91 13.79
N ARG A 171 10.66 4.70 13.25
CA ARG A 171 10.39 3.56 12.38
C ARG A 171 10.90 3.81 10.96
N VAL A 172 11.38 2.76 10.32
CA VAL A 172 11.70 2.75 8.90
C VAL A 172 10.40 2.75 8.10
N ILE A 173 10.36 3.48 7.00
CA ILE A 173 9.28 3.41 6.04
C ILE A 173 9.72 2.47 4.93
N HIS A 174 8.91 1.45 4.70
CA HIS A 174 9.08 0.45 3.66
C HIS A 174 8.23 0.85 2.46
N ASP A 175 8.85 1.01 1.31
CA ASP A 175 8.21 1.42 0.06
C ASP A 175 8.35 0.32 -1.00
N PHE A 176 7.27 0.03 -1.70
CA PHE A 176 7.22 -1.01 -2.74
C PHE A 176 6.60 -0.44 -4.01
N ALA A 177 7.12 -0.88 -5.14
CA ALA A 177 6.54 -0.65 -6.45
C ALA A 177 6.59 -1.94 -7.27
N TYR A 178 5.42 -2.40 -7.69
CA TYR A 178 5.26 -3.61 -8.51
C TYR A 178 4.57 -3.25 -9.82
N ARG A 179 5.21 -3.55 -10.94
CA ARG A 179 4.68 -3.33 -12.29
C ARG A 179 3.95 -4.58 -12.77
N ALA A 180 2.73 -4.43 -13.27
CA ALA A 180 2.00 -5.50 -13.95
C ALA A 180 2.70 -5.89 -15.27
N VAL A 181 2.91 -7.21 -15.50
CA VAL A 181 3.60 -7.77 -16.67
C VAL A 181 2.77 -8.85 -17.33
#